data_df11ff436533ecd69ccc960be3ce2d67
#
_entry.id   df11ff436533ecd69ccc960be3ce2d67
#
_cell.length_a   1.000
_cell.length_b   1.000
_cell.length_c   1.000
_cell.angle_alpha   90.00
_cell.angle_beta   90.00
_cell.angle_gamma   90.00
#
_symmetry.space_group_name_H-M   'P 1'
#
loop_
_entity.id
_entity.type
_entity.pdbx_description
1 polymer ?
#
loop_
_entity_poly.entity_id
_entity_poly.type
_entity_poly.pdbx_seq_one_letter_code
_entity_poly.pdbx_strand_id
1 'polypeptide(L)'
;MKVSGVFVATGRGEAELLRTSLPALRSQVDELVVVANGPGSRPGNFSGDAHVVENDRPLGFSANVNKGIAATSGEYVVISNPDAVPDRDCVAELVAFADAHPRCGITGPRMINPDGTLQASRRSFPTVGGTIVRRTPLRSLFPPLRWQRRHYLLDAPDDEPIQVDTMLGAFLLMRRTMLDEIGGWDAGYKLYVEDIDLSYRAMKAGWERWWVPSAVVHHEYQAVIDKHFLTRRNLWHLHAMLRFLRKHPERLFALR
;
A
#
# COMPACT_ATOMS: atom_id res chain seq x y z
N MET A 1 8.93 6.90 -20.33
CA MET A 1 8.19 7.58 -19.23
C MET A 1 9.03 7.48 -17.97
N LYS A 2 9.05 8.55 -17.15
CA LYS A 2 9.86 8.55 -15.92
C LYS A 2 9.08 7.95 -14.74
N VAL A 3 9.72 7.05 -14.01
CA VAL A 3 9.17 6.40 -12.82
C VAL A 3 9.96 6.85 -11.58
N SER A 4 9.25 7.29 -10.56
CA SER A 4 9.82 7.69 -9.28
C SER A 4 9.51 6.64 -8.20
N GLY A 5 10.52 6.25 -7.42
CA GLY A 5 10.36 5.43 -6.23
C GLY A 5 10.28 6.28 -4.96
N VAL A 6 9.43 5.91 -4.03
CA VAL A 6 9.31 6.51 -2.70
C VAL A 6 9.37 5.43 -1.63
N PHE A 7 10.34 5.56 -0.73
CA PHE A 7 10.49 4.75 0.48
C PHE A 7 10.25 5.59 1.73
N VAL A 8 9.62 4.99 2.74
CA VAL A 8 9.51 5.61 4.08
C VAL A 8 10.31 4.76 5.06
N ALA A 9 11.42 5.30 5.55
CA ALA A 9 12.28 4.66 6.54
C ALA A 9 11.98 5.17 7.96
N THR A 10 11.76 4.26 8.91
CA THR A 10 11.50 4.59 10.32
C THR A 10 12.70 4.36 11.23
N GLY A 11 13.75 3.74 10.72
CA GLY A 11 15.01 3.45 11.43
C GLY A 11 14.94 2.34 12.48
N ARG A 12 13.74 1.81 12.74
CA ARG A 12 13.51 0.84 13.82
C ARG A 12 13.70 -0.60 13.34
N GLY A 13 14.94 -1.07 13.30
CA GLY A 13 15.23 -2.47 12.93
C GLY A 13 15.08 -2.77 11.44
N GLU A 14 14.96 -1.76 10.60
CA GLU A 14 14.74 -1.90 9.16
C GLU A 14 16.05 -2.01 8.35
N ALA A 15 17.21 -1.84 8.99
CA ALA A 15 18.49 -1.78 8.27
C ALA A 15 18.78 -3.03 7.42
N GLU A 16 18.41 -4.20 7.90
CA GLU A 16 18.58 -5.45 7.15
C GLU A 16 17.61 -5.54 5.96
N LEU A 17 16.34 -5.19 6.19
CA LEU A 17 15.31 -5.15 5.14
C LEU A 17 15.69 -4.18 4.02
N LEU A 18 16.17 -3.00 4.39
CA LEU A 18 16.59 -1.96 3.43
C LEU A 18 17.81 -2.37 2.59
N ARG A 19 18.67 -3.27 3.07
CA ARG A 19 19.81 -3.79 2.29
C ARG A 19 19.37 -4.52 1.02
N THR A 20 18.21 -5.14 1.05
CA THR A 20 17.67 -5.92 -0.09
C THR A 20 16.66 -5.11 -0.88
N SER A 21 15.70 -4.47 -0.21
CA SER A 21 14.57 -3.81 -0.87
C SER A 21 14.96 -2.51 -1.59
N LEU A 22 15.85 -1.69 -1.00
CA LEU A 22 16.28 -0.44 -1.63
C LEU A 22 17.01 -0.66 -2.96
N PRO A 23 18.05 -1.51 -3.06
CA PRO A 23 18.70 -1.78 -4.35
C PRO A 23 17.76 -2.41 -5.37
N ALA A 24 16.87 -3.31 -4.95
CA ALA A 24 15.90 -3.95 -5.82
C ALA A 24 14.93 -2.96 -6.46
N LEU A 25 14.44 -1.97 -5.70
CA LEU A 25 13.61 -0.91 -6.27
C LEU A 25 14.45 0.09 -7.07
N ARG A 26 15.63 0.51 -6.54
CA ARG A 26 16.48 1.51 -7.21
C ARG A 26 16.85 1.12 -8.64
N SER A 27 17.08 -0.16 -8.89
CA SER A 27 17.41 -0.66 -10.23
C SER A 27 16.26 -0.58 -11.24
N GLN A 28 15.03 -0.28 -10.79
CA GLN A 28 13.82 -0.30 -11.62
C GLN A 28 13.15 1.09 -11.76
N VAL A 29 13.72 2.13 -11.12
CA VAL A 29 13.15 3.48 -11.15
C VAL A 29 14.19 4.49 -11.61
N ASP A 30 13.74 5.59 -12.25
CA ASP A 30 14.62 6.65 -12.74
C ASP A 30 15.14 7.53 -11.60
N GLU A 31 14.32 7.76 -10.59
CA GLU A 31 14.68 8.49 -9.37
C GLU A 31 14.13 7.80 -8.13
N LEU A 32 14.86 7.89 -7.02
CA LEU A 32 14.46 7.32 -5.74
C LEU A 32 14.53 8.36 -4.64
N VAL A 33 13.43 8.50 -3.90
CA VAL A 33 13.34 9.34 -2.70
C VAL A 33 13.14 8.46 -1.47
N VAL A 34 13.97 8.67 -0.47
CA VAL A 34 13.84 8.04 0.85
C VAL A 34 13.42 9.08 1.86
N VAL A 35 12.25 8.93 2.45
CA VAL A 35 11.78 9.79 3.53
C VAL A 35 12.19 9.20 4.86
N ALA A 36 13.17 9.82 5.52
CA ALA A 36 13.62 9.46 6.86
C ALA A 36 12.64 10.03 7.89
N ASN A 37 11.86 9.17 8.54
CA ASN A 37 10.74 9.56 9.39
C ASN A 37 11.16 9.88 10.84
N GLY A 38 11.99 10.86 11.00
CA GLY A 38 12.47 11.38 12.27
C GLY A 38 13.97 11.15 12.50
N PRO A 39 14.53 11.74 13.55
CA PRO A 39 15.95 11.62 13.86
C PRO A 39 16.42 10.18 13.96
N GLY A 40 17.55 9.86 13.32
CA GLY A 40 18.14 8.52 13.32
C GLY A 40 17.46 7.49 12.43
N SER A 41 16.47 7.88 11.61
CA SER A 41 15.82 6.98 10.66
C SER A 41 16.42 7.00 9.26
N ARG A 42 17.45 7.82 9.03
CA ARG A 42 18.20 7.80 7.78
C ARG A 42 18.89 6.44 7.61
N PRO A 43 18.70 5.75 6.47
CA PRO A 43 19.43 4.51 6.21
C PRO A 43 20.94 4.76 6.24
N GLY A 44 21.67 4.02 7.11
CA GLY A 44 23.14 4.08 7.14
C GLY A 44 23.73 3.43 5.89
N ASN A 45 24.85 3.96 5.39
CA ASN A 45 25.63 3.39 4.27
C ASN A 45 24.83 3.07 3.00
N PHE A 46 23.77 3.82 2.73
CA PHE A 46 23.12 3.75 1.43
C PHE A 46 24.02 4.44 0.40
N SER A 47 24.74 3.65 -0.37
CA SER A 47 25.68 4.09 -1.44
C SER A 47 24.99 4.36 -2.78
N GLY A 48 23.70 4.63 -2.81
CA GLY A 48 22.94 4.87 -4.03
C GLY A 48 22.56 6.34 -4.19
N ASP A 49 22.28 6.75 -5.43
CA ASP A 49 21.77 8.07 -5.80
C ASP A 49 20.30 8.26 -5.39
N ALA A 50 20.00 8.13 -4.09
CA ALA A 50 18.68 8.44 -3.56
C ALA A 50 18.65 9.82 -2.93
N HIS A 51 17.62 10.58 -3.24
CA HIS A 51 17.34 11.82 -2.56
C HIS A 51 16.72 11.52 -1.18
N VAL A 52 17.37 11.98 -0.10
CA VAL A 52 16.86 11.76 1.26
C VAL A 52 16.16 13.01 1.77
N VAL A 53 14.88 12.86 2.13
CA VAL A 53 14.06 13.88 2.78
C VAL A 53 13.96 13.53 4.26
N GLU A 54 14.48 14.36 5.13
CA GLU A 54 14.47 14.11 6.58
C GLU A 54 13.34 14.87 7.27
N ASN A 55 12.73 14.24 8.27
CA ASN A 55 11.76 14.88 9.16
C ASN A 55 12.38 15.18 10.51
N ASP A 56 12.10 16.36 11.05
CA ASP A 56 12.54 16.74 12.43
C ASP A 56 11.84 15.91 13.50
N ARG A 57 10.66 15.35 13.18
CA ARG A 57 9.86 14.50 14.06
C ARG A 57 9.10 13.44 13.27
N PRO A 58 8.77 12.29 13.87
CA PRO A 58 7.98 11.27 13.22
C PRO A 58 6.59 11.76 12.80
N LEU A 59 6.22 11.52 11.54
CA LEU A 59 4.92 11.79 10.95
C LEU A 59 4.14 10.48 10.69
N GLY A 60 2.87 10.59 10.32
CA GLY A 60 2.07 9.47 9.83
C GLY A 60 2.54 8.99 8.45
N PHE A 61 2.18 7.74 8.09
CA PHE A 61 2.60 7.13 6.82
C PHE A 61 2.20 7.98 5.61
N SER A 62 0.92 8.36 5.50
CA SER A 62 0.43 9.19 4.40
C SER A 62 1.16 10.52 4.23
N ALA A 63 1.49 11.19 5.36
CA ALA A 63 2.24 12.45 5.32
C ALA A 63 3.66 12.26 4.80
N ASN A 64 4.32 11.15 5.17
CA ASN A 64 5.64 10.79 4.65
C ASN A 64 5.59 10.47 3.16
N VAL A 65 4.61 9.67 2.73
CA VAL A 65 4.44 9.35 1.30
C VAL A 65 4.23 10.62 0.49
N ASN A 66 3.37 11.54 0.94
CA ASN A 66 3.17 12.82 0.25
C ASN A 66 4.44 13.67 0.18
N LYS A 67 5.27 13.69 1.23
CA LYS A 67 6.58 14.37 1.18
C LYS A 67 7.50 13.75 0.13
N GLY A 68 7.53 12.41 0.06
CA GLY A 68 8.27 11.71 -0.97
C GLY A 68 7.76 12.03 -2.37
N ILE A 69 6.44 11.98 -2.60
CA ILE A 69 5.81 12.31 -3.88
C ILE A 69 6.14 13.75 -4.29
N ALA A 70 6.08 14.71 -3.36
CA ALA A 70 6.40 16.12 -3.64
C ALA A 70 7.88 16.35 -4.03
N ALA A 71 8.77 15.44 -3.64
CA ALA A 71 10.19 15.47 -4.00
C ALA A 71 10.50 14.68 -5.28
N THR A 72 9.50 14.18 -6.00
CA THR A 72 9.63 13.39 -7.23
C THR A 72 8.98 14.09 -8.42
N SER A 73 9.39 13.70 -9.64
CA SER A 73 8.91 14.29 -10.88
C SER A 73 8.40 13.30 -11.93
N GLY A 74 8.43 11.98 -11.63
CA GLY A 74 8.01 10.95 -12.59
C GLY A 74 6.52 10.97 -12.89
N GLU A 75 6.14 10.47 -14.06
CA GLU A 75 4.75 10.28 -14.50
C GLU A 75 4.05 9.19 -13.69
N TYR A 76 4.84 8.25 -13.19
CA TYR A 76 4.42 7.22 -12.25
C TYR A 76 5.20 7.33 -10.95
N VAL A 77 4.54 7.03 -9.86
CA VAL A 77 5.15 6.96 -8.53
C VAL A 77 4.92 5.58 -7.94
N VAL A 78 6.02 4.89 -7.60
CA VAL A 78 5.99 3.64 -6.83
C VAL A 78 6.23 3.98 -5.37
N ILE A 79 5.33 3.56 -4.49
CA ILE A 79 5.63 3.48 -3.06
C ILE A 79 6.05 2.06 -2.72
N SER A 80 7.02 1.91 -1.83
CA SER A 80 7.47 0.61 -1.34
C SER A 80 7.76 0.68 0.15
N ASN A 81 7.30 -0.33 0.88
CA ASN A 81 7.71 -0.54 2.27
C ASN A 81 9.12 -1.15 2.33
N PRO A 82 9.83 -0.98 3.46
CA PRO A 82 11.16 -1.56 3.67
C PRO A 82 11.22 -3.09 3.55
N ASP A 83 10.11 -3.77 3.84
CA ASP A 83 9.97 -5.23 3.83
C ASP A 83 9.36 -5.78 2.51
N ALA A 84 9.29 -4.94 1.47
CA ALA A 84 8.79 -5.32 0.15
C ALA A 84 9.93 -5.32 -0.88
N VAL A 85 10.25 -6.49 -1.41
CA VAL A 85 11.34 -6.70 -2.38
C VAL A 85 10.73 -7.04 -3.75
N PRO A 86 10.78 -6.13 -4.74
CA PRO A 86 10.27 -6.40 -6.08
C PRO A 86 11.21 -7.33 -6.86
N ASP A 87 10.64 -8.26 -7.64
CA ASP A 87 11.35 -9.00 -8.67
C ASP A 87 11.84 -8.05 -9.78
N ARG A 88 12.80 -8.51 -10.59
CA ARG A 88 13.56 -7.68 -11.55
C ARG A 88 12.71 -6.79 -12.45
N ASP A 89 11.59 -7.28 -12.97
CA ASP A 89 10.78 -6.59 -13.98
C ASP A 89 9.46 -6.08 -13.42
N CYS A 90 9.30 -6.11 -12.09
CA CYS A 90 8.05 -5.81 -11.40
C CYS A 90 7.50 -4.42 -11.77
N VAL A 91 8.34 -3.38 -11.71
CA VAL A 91 7.91 -2.00 -12.02
C VAL A 91 7.59 -1.86 -13.50
N ALA A 92 8.37 -2.47 -14.38
CA ALA A 92 8.15 -2.44 -15.83
C ALA A 92 6.80 -3.08 -16.20
N GLU A 93 6.46 -4.21 -15.60
CA GLU A 93 5.16 -4.88 -15.80
C GLU A 93 3.98 -4.01 -15.34
N LEU A 94 4.09 -3.36 -14.17
CA LEU A 94 3.06 -2.46 -13.68
C LEU A 94 2.87 -1.23 -14.58
N VAL A 95 3.97 -0.65 -15.08
CA VAL A 95 3.95 0.49 -16.00
C VAL A 95 3.33 0.09 -17.34
N ALA A 96 3.78 -1.02 -17.93
CA ALA A 96 3.26 -1.51 -19.20
C ALA A 96 1.74 -1.74 -19.15
N PHE A 97 1.25 -2.32 -18.03
CA PHE A 97 -0.17 -2.49 -17.80
C PHE A 97 -0.90 -1.14 -17.71
N ALA A 98 -0.37 -0.20 -16.91
CA ALA A 98 -0.98 1.12 -16.72
C ALA A 98 -1.01 1.94 -18.02
N ASP A 99 0.02 1.79 -18.88
CA ASP A 99 0.08 2.46 -20.19
C ASP A 99 -0.97 1.94 -21.16
N ALA A 100 -1.20 0.62 -21.15
CA ALA A 100 -2.24 -0.01 -21.96
C ALA A 100 -3.67 0.33 -21.47
N HIS A 101 -3.80 0.87 -20.24
CA HIS A 101 -5.10 1.18 -19.60
C HIS A 101 -5.15 2.63 -19.13
N PRO A 102 -5.55 3.60 -19.98
CA PRO A 102 -5.50 5.04 -19.66
C PRO A 102 -6.30 5.45 -18.41
N ARG A 103 -7.31 4.67 -18.02
CA ARG A 103 -8.09 4.89 -16.79
C ARG A 103 -7.48 4.23 -15.56
N CYS A 104 -6.40 3.46 -15.70
CA CYS A 104 -5.70 2.85 -14.60
C CYS A 104 -4.92 3.91 -13.80
N GLY A 105 -5.37 4.18 -12.57
CA GLY A 105 -4.74 5.12 -11.66
C GLY A 105 -3.81 4.44 -10.66
N ILE A 106 -4.11 3.19 -10.27
CA ILE A 106 -3.33 2.42 -9.29
C ILE A 106 -3.14 1.00 -9.81
N THR A 107 -1.90 0.51 -9.82
CA THR A 107 -1.58 -0.90 -10.00
C THR A 107 -0.84 -1.45 -8.79
N GLY A 108 -1.11 -2.71 -8.47
CA GLY A 108 -0.41 -3.44 -7.42
C GLY A 108 0.00 -4.84 -7.88
N PRO A 109 1.14 -5.33 -7.39
CA PRO A 109 1.70 -6.62 -7.79
C PRO A 109 1.04 -7.80 -7.07
N ARG A 110 1.35 -9.00 -7.57
CA ARG A 110 1.27 -10.24 -6.79
C ARG A 110 2.25 -10.15 -5.64
N MET A 111 1.76 -10.24 -4.41
CA MET A 111 2.62 -10.30 -3.23
C MET A 111 2.76 -11.74 -2.76
N ILE A 112 4.00 -12.14 -2.45
CA ILE A 112 4.35 -13.49 -1.99
C ILE A 112 4.86 -13.39 -0.55
N ASN A 113 4.32 -14.24 0.31
CA ASN A 113 4.79 -14.40 1.69
C ASN A 113 6.17 -15.10 1.73
N PRO A 114 6.93 -15.01 2.84
CA PRO A 114 8.20 -15.71 2.99
C PRO A 114 8.14 -17.24 2.82
N ASP A 115 6.96 -17.82 3.06
CA ASP A 115 6.72 -19.26 2.87
C ASP A 115 6.33 -19.63 1.41
N GLY A 116 6.38 -18.67 0.48
CA GLY A 116 6.02 -18.86 -0.93
C GLY A 116 4.51 -18.82 -1.22
N THR A 117 3.66 -18.65 -0.23
CA THR A 117 2.22 -18.56 -0.44
C THR A 117 1.79 -17.19 -0.96
N LEU A 118 0.67 -17.14 -1.70
CA LEU A 118 0.08 -15.88 -2.15
C LEU A 118 -0.44 -15.07 -0.96
N GLN A 119 0.01 -13.82 -0.87
CA GLN A 119 -0.50 -12.90 0.13
C GLN A 119 -1.82 -12.26 -0.33
N ALA A 120 -2.80 -12.16 0.58
CA ALA A 120 -4.10 -11.53 0.30
C ALA A 120 -3.95 -9.99 0.21
N SER A 121 -3.23 -9.50 -0.80
CA SER A 121 -2.96 -8.08 -1.03
C SER A 121 -4.09 -7.35 -1.75
N ARG A 122 -4.86 -8.06 -2.57
CA ARG A 122 -6.03 -7.55 -3.32
C ARG A 122 -7.31 -7.72 -2.50
N ARG A 123 -8.19 -6.71 -2.47
CA ARG A 123 -9.36 -6.71 -1.58
C ARG A 123 -10.55 -5.96 -2.16
N SER A 124 -11.76 -6.35 -1.74
CA SER A 124 -12.94 -5.49 -1.83
C SER A 124 -12.93 -4.45 -0.72
N PHE A 125 -13.64 -3.33 -0.92
CA PHE A 125 -13.80 -2.36 0.18
C PHE A 125 -14.45 -3.02 1.40
N PRO A 126 -13.96 -2.70 2.61
CA PRO A 126 -14.51 -3.26 3.84
C PRO A 126 -15.96 -2.81 4.05
N THR A 127 -16.78 -3.73 4.57
CA THR A 127 -18.09 -3.41 5.12
C THR A 127 -17.97 -3.20 6.63
N VAL A 128 -18.86 -2.41 7.22
CA VAL A 128 -18.88 -2.19 8.68
C VAL A 128 -19.05 -3.51 9.42
N GLY A 129 -20.05 -4.33 9.03
CA GLY A 129 -20.29 -5.64 9.66
C GLY A 129 -19.10 -6.59 9.54
N GLY A 130 -18.49 -6.69 8.35
CA GLY A 130 -17.29 -7.49 8.13
C GLY A 130 -16.10 -7.03 8.97
N THR A 131 -15.94 -5.71 9.14
CA THR A 131 -14.87 -5.15 9.97
C THR A 131 -15.08 -5.48 11.45
N ILE A 132 -16.30 -5.37 11.96
CA ILE A 132 -16.65 -5.72 13.35
C ILE A 132 -16.33 -7.19 13.61
N VAL A 133 -16.84 -8.12 12.79
CA VAL A 133 -16.60 -9.55 12.98
C VAL A 133 -15.10 -9.86 12.94
N ARG A 134 -14.35 -9.30 12.00
CA ARG A 134 -12.89 -9.53 11.89
C ARG A 134 -12.11 -9.03 13.11
N ARG A 135 -12.58 -7.97 13.77
CA ARG A 135 -11.91 -7.32 14.92
C ARG A 135 -12.39 -7.80 16.28
N THR A 136 -13.26 -8.79 16.32
CA THR A 136 -13.74 -9.40 17.55
C THR A 136 -13.33 -10.87 17.65
N PRO A 137 -13.36 -11.48 18.86
CA PRO A 137 -13.13 -12.92 19.03
C PRO A 137 -14.07 -13.81 18.21
N LEU A 138 -15.19 -13.27 17.74
CA LEU A 138 -16.15 -13.98 16.89
C LEU A 138 -15.50 -14.57 15.62
N ARG A 139 -14.38 -13.99 15.15
CA ARG A 139 -13.67 -14.54 13.99
C ARG A 139 -13.19 -15.99 14.18
N SER A 140 -12.87 -16.39 15.41
CA SER A 140 -12.36 -17.74 15.73
C SER A 140 -13.48 -18.77 15.86
N LEU A 141 -14.73 -18.31 16.00
CA LEU A 141 -15.91 -19.20 16.15
C LEU A 141 -16.48 -19.65 14.80
N PHE A 142 -16.07 -19.00 13.71
CA PHE A 142 -16.61 -19.29 12.38
C PHE A 142 -15.46 -19.54 11.40
N PRO A 143 -15.57 -20.60 10.53
CA PRO A 143 -14.68 -20.76 9.39
C PRO A 143 -14.72 -19.51 8.49
N PRO A 144 -13.78 -19.33 7.52
CA PRO A 144 -13.80 -18.20 6.61
C PRO A 144 -15.17 -18.06 5.95
N LEU A 145 -15.99 -17.15 6.47
CA LEU A 145 -17.36 -16.94 6.01
C LEU A 145 -17.33 -16.40 4.57
N ARG A 146 -18.41 -16.57 3.83
CA ARG A 146 -18.53 -16.09 2.43
C ARG A 146 -18.11 -14.63 2.24
N TRP A 147 -18.34 -13.77 3.25
CA TRP A 147 -17.92 -12.37 3.21
C TRP A 147 -16.39 -12.19 3.29
N GLN A 148 -15.65 -13.07 4.03
CA GLN A 148 -14.18 -13.04 4.08
C GLN A 148 -13.60 -13.47 2.74
N ARG A 149 -14.11 -14.56 2.15
CA ARG A 149 -13.70 -15.01 0.82
C ARG A 149 -13.88 -13.89 -0.20
N ARG A 150 -15.05 -13.21 -0.15
CA ARG A 150 -15.35 -12.08 -1.01
C ARG A 150 -14.43 -10.87 -0.74
N HIS A 151 -14.21 -10.51 0.53
CA HIS A 151 -13.34 -9.38 0.90
C HIS A 151 -11.90 -9.57 0.43
N TYR A 152 -11.36 -10.78 0.57
CA TYR A 152 -10.00 -11.10 0.15
C TYR A 152 -9.92 -11.61 -1.29
N LEU A 153 -11.03 -11.60 -2.02
CA LEU A 153 -11.12 -12.07 -3.41
C LEU A 153 -10.48 -13.46 -3.59
N LEU A 154 -10.73 -14.38 -2.63
CA LEU A 154 -10.09 -15.70 -2.60
C LEU A 154 -10.56 -16.63 -3.74
N ASP A 155 -11.67 -16.33 -4.37
CA ASP A 155 -12.25 -17.09 -5.47
C ASP A 155 -11.98 -16.44 -6.85
N ALA A 156 -11.27 -15.28 -6.86
CA ALA A 156 -10.88 -14.63 -8.10
C ALA A 156 -9.64 -15.27 -8.71
N PRO A 157 -9.51 -15.28 -10.05
CA PRO A 157 -8.31 -15.76 -10.71
C PRO A 157 -7.05 -15.11 -10.16
N ASP A 158 -5.95 -15.85 -10.09
CA ASP A 158 -4.66 -15.34 -9.62
C ASP A 158 -3.55 -15.37 -10.68
N ASP A 159 -3.90 -15.68 -11.92
CA ASP A 159 -3.04 -15.75 -13.09
C ASP A 159 -3.31 -14.65 -14.14
N GLU A 160 -4.39 -13.88 -13.99
CA GLU A 160 -4.73 -12.77 -14.89
C GLU A 160 -4.95 -11.46 -14.14
N PRO A 161 -4.76 -10.28 -14.79
CA PRO A 161 -5.06 -8.99 -14.18
C PRO A 161 -6.54 -8.85 -13.84
N ILE A 162 -6.83 -8.37 -12.63
CA ILE A 162 -8.21 -8.13 -12.18
C ILE A 162 -8.38 -6.72 -11.63
N GLN A 163 -9.52 -6.11 -11.91
CA GLN A 163 -9.91 -4.86 -11.28
C GLN A 163 -10.35 -5.14 -9.84
N VAL A 164 -9.84 -4.36 -8.90
CA VAL A 164 -10.08 -4.54 -7.46
C VAL A 164 -10.57 -3.24 -6.82
N ASP A 165 -11.14 -3.34 -5.63
CA ASP A 165 -11.54 -2.15 -4.90
C ASP A 165 -10.33 -1.46 -4.27
N THR A 166 -9.44 -2.22 -3.63
CA THR A 166 -8.24 -1.72 -2.97
C THR A 166 -7.15 -2.79 -2.89
N MET A 167 -5.93 -2.35 -2.67
CA MET A 167 -4.76 -3.21 -2.46
C MET A 167 -3.96 -2.73 -1.26
N LEU A 168 -3.11 -3.62 -0.71
CA LEU A 168 -2.19 -3.25 0.37
C LEU A 168 -1.23 -2.15 -0.07
N GLY A 169 -1.13 -1.11 0.75
CA GLY A 169 -0.22 0.02 0.54
C GLY A 169 1.27 -0.29 0.71
N ALA A 170 1.66 -1.57 0.77
CA ALA A 170 3.05 -1.98 0.92
C ALA A 170 3.88 -1.82 -0.37
N PHE A 171 3.25 -1.99 -1.53
CA PHE A 171 3.86 -1.73 -2.83
C PHE A 171 2.76 -1.38 -3.83
N LEU A 172 2.73 -0.14 -4.31
CA LEU A 172 1.76 0.35 -5.28
C LEU A 172 2.44 1.26 -6.29
N LEU A 173 2.11 1.09 -7.58
CA LEU A 173 2.42 2.06 -8.62
C LEU A 173 1.19 2.92 -8.87
N MET A 174 1.38 4.23 -8.87
CA MET A 174 0.31 5.22 -9.03
C MET A 174 0.62 6.18 -10.15
N ARG A 175 -0.38 6.51 -10.95
CA ARG A 175 -0.28 7.54 -11.98
C ARG A 175 -0.29 8.92 -11.32
N ARG A 176 0.66 9.80 -11.69
CA ARG A 176 0.79 11.14 -11.10
C ARG A 176 -0.46 11.99 -11.33
N THR A 177 -1.02 11.97 -12.54
CA THR A 177 -2.24 12.73 -12.84
C THR A 177 -3.41 12.34 -11.96
N MET A 178 -3.54 11.04 -11.61
CA MET A 178 -4.53 10.58 -10.63
C MET A 178 -4.24 11.16 -9.23
N LEU A 179 -2.96 11.10 -8.78
CA LEU A 179 -2.57 11.65 -7.48
C LEU A 179 -2.85 13.14 -7.37
N ASP A 180 -2.55 13.91 -8.44
CA ASP A 180 -2.77 15.36 -8.49
C ASP A 180 -4.28 15.67 -8.44
N GLU A 181 -5.10 14.92 -9.19
CA GLU A 181 -6.56 15.10 -9.23
C GLU A 181 -7.22 14.84 -7.87
N ILE A 182 -6.80 13.77 -7.16
CA ILE A 182 -7.42 13.41 -5.87
C ILE A 182 -6.71 14.04 -4.66
N GLY A 183 -5.65 14.82 -4.85
CA GLY A 183 -4.90 15.50 -3.80
C GLY A 183 -3.98 14.57 -2.99
N GLY A 184 -3.44 13.51 -3.61
CA GLY A 184 -2.51 12.58 -2.98
C GLY A 184 -3.12 11.74 -1.85
N TRP A 185 -2.29 11.32 -0.88
CA TRP A 185 -2.70 10.55 0.30
C TRP A 185 -3.26 11.48 1.38
N ASP A 186 -4.33 11.07 2.07
CA ASP A 186 -4.88 11.87 3.17
C ASP A 186 -3.97 11.81 4.41
N ALA A 187 -3.22 12.88 4.66
CA ALA A 187 -2.30 13.01 5.79
C ALA A 187 -2.96 12.92 7.18
N GLY A 188 -4.29 12.94 7.25
CA GLY A 188 -5.03 12.71 8.48
C GLY A 188 -5.02 11.24 8.95
N TYR A 189 -4.60 10.29 8.09
CA TYR A 189 -4.33 8.92 8.50
C TYR A 189 -2.90 8.80 9.01
N LYS A 190 -2.77 8.35 10.27
CA LYS A 190 -1.47 8.10 10.87
C LYS A 190 -0.87 6.78 10.39
N LEU A 191 -1.68 5.73 10.37
CA LEU A 191 -1.38 4.39 9.92
C LEU A 191 -2.69 3.60 9.78
N TYR A 192 -2.79 2.74 8.74
CA TYR A 192 -3.95 1.92 8.35
C TYR A 192 -5.11 2.70 7.72
N VAL A 193 -5.80 2.04 6.80
CA VAL A 193 -6.96 2.54 6.05
C VAL A 193 -6.64 3.65 5.04
N GLU A 194 -5.42 4.19 5.05
CA GLU A 194 -4.96 5.20 4.09
C GLU A 194 -4.99 4.70 2.64
N ASP A 195 -4.64 3.43 2.42
CA ASP A 195 -4.69 2.74 1.12
C ASP A 195 -6.13 2.54 0.63
N ILE A 196 -7.03 2.22 1.57
CA ILE A 196 -8.47 2.10 1.31
C ILE A 196 -9.06 3.47 0.93
N ASP A 197 -8.72 4.53 1.67
CA ASP A 197 -9.18 5.89 1.39
C ASP A 197 -8.67 6.40 0.04
N LEU A 198 -7.38 6.18 -0.26
CA LEU A 198 -6.78 6.51 -1.55
C LEU A 198 -7.53 5.82 -2.70
N SER A 199 -7.70 4.50 -2.59
CA SER A 199 -8.40 3.69 -3.60
C SER A 199 -9.86 4.12 -3.76
N TYR A 200 -10.54 4.48 -2.67
CA TYR A 200 -11.92 4.93 -2.70
C TYR A 200 -12.06 6.30 -3.38
N ARG A 201 -11.17 7.25 -3.08
CA ARG A 201 -11.14 8.57 -3.75
C ARG A 201 -10.80 8.43 -5.24
N ALA A 202 -9.84 7.58 -5.58
CA ALA A 202 -9.52 7.26 -6.96
C ALA A 202 -10.74 6.70 -7.70
N MET A 203 -11.48 5.76 -7.09
CA MET A 203 -12.72 5.23 -7.65
C MET A 203 -13.77 6.33 -7.89
N LYS A 204 -13.98 7.22 -6.93
CA LYS A 204 -14.97 8.33 -7.05
C LYS A 204 -14.59 9.32 -8.17
N ALA A 205 -13.31 9.50 -8.43
CA ALA A 205 -12.79 10.29 -9.56
C ALA A 205 -12.80 9.50 -10.89
N GLY A 206 -13.26 8.25 -10.88
CA GLY A 206 -13.39 7.40 -12.07
C GLY A 206 -12.09 6.71 -12.48
N TRP A 207 -11.08 6.67 -11.61
CA TRP A 207 -9.87 5.91 -11.83
C TRP A 207 -10.02 4.45 -11.44
N GLU A 208 -9.38 3.56 -12.21
CA GLU A 208 -9.37 2.12 -11.99
C GLU A 208 -8.19 1.71 -11.10
N ARG A 209 -8.34 0.60 -10.38
CA ARG A 209 -7.34 -0.03 -9.54
C ARG A 209 -7.21 -1.48 -9.98
N TRP A 210 -6.00 -1.90 -10.35
CA TRP A 210 -5.75 -3.19 -10.96
C TRP A 210 -4.66 -3.96 -10.21
N TRP A 211 -4.95 -5.20 -9.91
CA TRP A 211 -3.96 -6.15 -9.46
C TRP A 211 -3.38 -6.87 -10.69
N VAL A 212 -2.05 -6.86 -10.82
CA VAL A 212 -1.31 -7.33 -11.99
C VAL A 212 -0.41 -8.48 -11.57
N PRO A 213 -0.76 -9.75 -11.84
CA PRO A 213 -0.05 -10.92 -11.33
C PRO A 213 1.31 -11.17 -11.97
N SER A 214 1.59 -10.64 -13.14
CA SER A 214 2.91 -10.74 -13.79
C SER A 214 3.99 -9.96 -13.03
N ALA A 215 3.60 -8.87 -12.36
CA ALA A 215 4.45 -8.14 -11.42
C ALA A 215 4.49 -8.84 -10.07
N VAL A 216 5.68 -9.16 -9.55
CA VAL A 216 5.84 -9.93 -8.31
C VAL A 216 6.65 -9.16 -7.29
N VAL A 217 6.21 -9.21 -6.03
CA VAL A 217 6.90 -8.62 -4.87
C VAL A 217 6.92 -9.64 -3.73
N HIS A 218 8.08 -9.90 -3.16
CA HIS A 218 8.24 -10.66 -1.92
C HIS A 218 8.07 -9.72 -0.74
N HIS A 219 7.13 -10.00 0.17
CA HIS A 219 6.79 -9.10 1.27
C HIS A 219 6.76 -9.82 2.61
N GLU A 220 7.63 -9.42 3.53
CA GLU A 220 7.71 -9.97 4.89
C GLU A 220 6.59 -9.48 5.79
N TYR A 221 5.35 -9.84 5.46
CA TYR A 221 4.18 -9.42 6.21
C TYR A 221 4.13 -10.00 7.61
N GLN A 222 4.35 -9.18 8.63
CA GLN A 222 4.36 -9.63 10.03
C GLN A 222 2.96 -9.82 10.65
N ALA A 223 1.88 -9.47 9.98
CA ALA A 223 0.46 -9.61 10.42
C ALA A 223 0.21 -9.19 11.89
N VAL A 224 0.94 -8.20 12.39
CA VAL A 224 0.99 -7.86 13.84
C VAL A 224 -0.38 -7.50 14.42
N ILE A 225 -1.28 -6.95 13.58
CA ILE A 225 -2.62 -6.56 14.01
C ILE A 225 -3.50 -7.79 14.28
N ASP A 226 -3.27 -8.87 13.55
CA ASP A 226 -4.14 -10.05 13.62
C ASP A 226 -3.79 -11.00 14.76
N LYS A 227 -2.60 -10.83 15.37
CA LYS A 227 -2.12 -11.71 16.46
C LYS A 227 -2.62 -11.30 17.86
N HIS A 228 -2.97 -10.01 18.08
CA HIS A 228 -3.36 -9.52 19.41
C HIS A 228 -4.52 -8.53 19.32
N PHE A 229 -5.59 -8.76 20.12
CA PHE A 229 -6.83 -7.96 20.07
C PHE A 229 -6.74 -6.58 20.75
N LEU A 230 -5.93 -6.43 21.80
CA LEU A 230 -5.81 -5.19 22.59
C LEU A 230 -4.42 -4.59 22.44
N THR A 231 -4.18 -3.92 21.30
CA THR A 231 -2.92 -3.22 21.06
C THR A 231 -3.18 -1.76 20.65
N ARG A 232 -2.18 -0.89 20.85
CA ARG A 232 -2.22 0.50 20.33
C ARG A 232 -2.47 0.54 18.81
N ARG A 233 -2.01 -0.48 18.07
CA ARG A 233 -2.22 -0.59 16.62
C ARG A 233 -3.70 -0.83 16.26
N ASN A 234 -4.41 -1.63 17.07
CA ASN A 234 -5.86 -1.83 16.88
C ASN A 234 -6.66 -0.55 17.16
N LEU A 235 -6.25 0.25 18.16
CA LEU A 235 -6.85 1.57 18.38
C LEU A 235 -6.61 2.52 17.20
N TRP A 236 -5.40 2.53 16.64
CA TRP A 236 -5.11 3.34 15.45
C TRP A 236 -5.96 2.90 14.25
N HIS A 237 -6.10 1.59 14.05
CA HIS A 237 -6.96 1.08 12.98
C HIS A 237 -8.43 1.46 13.20
N LEU A 238 -8.94 1.40 14.44
CA LEU A 238 -10.30 1.82 14.75
C LEU A 238 -10.50 3.32 14.46
N HIS A 239 -9.59 4.18 14.92
CA HIS A 239 -9.64 5.61 14.63
C HIS A 239 -9.57 5.89 13.11
N ALA A 240 -8.71 5.18 12.39
CA ALA A 240 -8.60 5.30 10.94
C ALA A 240 -9.91 4.89 10.24
N MET A 241 -10.54 3.79 10.67
CA MET A 241 -11.83 3.36 10.14
C MET A 241 -12.96 4.35 10.44
N LEU A 242 -13.01 4.90 11.66
CA LEU A 242 -13.98 5.94 12.03
C LEU A 242 -13.77 7.21 11.18
N ARG A 243 -12.50 7.61 10.93
CA ARG A 243 -12.20 8.71 10.00
C ARG A 243 -12.73 8.40 8.60
N PHE A 244 -12.46 7.21 8.08
CA PHE A 244 -12.94 6.79 6.76
C PHE A 244 -14.47 6.87 6.65
N LEU A 245 -15.19 6.33 7.63
CA LEU A 245 -16.65 6.35 7.63
C LEU A 245 -17.25 7.76 7.78
N ARG A 246 -16.58 8.65 8.55
CA ARG A 246 -16.99 10.07 8.64
C ARG A 246 -16.79 10.81 7.32
N LYS A 247 -15.71 10.50 6.62
CA LYS A 247 -15.38 11.11 5.32
C LYS A 247 -16.24 10.56 4.18
N HIS A 248 -16.65 9.30 4.29
CA HIS A 248 -17.41 8.55 3.30
C HIS A 248 -18.66 7.91 3.95
N PRO A 249 -19.65 8.72 4.37
CA PRO A 249 -20.81 8.22 5.14
C PRO A 249 -21.66 7.24 4.34
N GLU A 250 -21.62 7.27 3.02
CA GLU A 250 -22.27 6.29 2.14
C GLU A 250 -21.76 4.86 2.35
N ARG A 251 -20.56 4.71 2.93
CA ARG A 251 -19.98 3.40 3.25
C ARG A 251 -20.54 2.77 4.54
N LEU A 252 -21.27 3.52 5.36
CA LEU A 252 -21.92 2.99 6.55
C LEU A 252 -22.96 1.92 6.22
N PHE A 253 -23.68 2.10 5.12
CA PHE A 253 -24.78 1.24 4.70
C PHE A 253 -24.42 0.34 3.51
N ALA A 254 -23.18 0.40 3.06
CA ALA A 254 -22.74 -0.44 1.95
C ALA A 254 -22.71 -1.91 2.39
N LEU A 255 -23.54 -2.72 1.74
CA LEU A 255 -23.56 -4.17 1.89
C LEU A 255 -22.56 -4.87 0.95
N ARG A 256 -21.93 -4.07 0.05
CA ARG A 256 -20.96 -4.51 -0.96
C ARG A 256 -19.80 -3.53 -1.04
#